data_21fc1999bd3f033b8939faf3a3f717b0
#
_entry.id   21fc1999bd3f033b8939faf3a3f717b0
#
_cell.length_a   1.000
_cell.length_b   1.000
_cell.length_c   1.000
_cell.angle_alpha   90.00
_cell.angle_beta   90.00
_cell.angle_gamma   90.00
#
_symmetry.space_group_name_H-M   'P 1'
#
loop_
_entity.id
_entity.type
_entity.pdbx_description
1 polymer ?
#
loop_
_entity_poly.entity_id
_entity_poly.type
_entity_poly.pdbx_seq_one_letter_code
_entity_poly.pdbx_strand_id
1 'polypeptide(L)'
;MKRLRSRGLGRTALAVVLPALLLVSTAFPSAFAQESTPAASPTDLTGVAPQSLTGERRAQFEAYVADALLRFGVPGASIAVVQGGDVVYLNGFGVRAFGSTQAVDPDTMFMIGSVTKSMTTMLAATLVDDGHLTWDTRLVDLLPDFAVGDPELTKSLTVHDAFCNCAGIPGRDIELFFESNTFTSQGVVTALANVAPTASLGERFQYNNLLIGAAGYAVGVAAGGGAADVALAYDVALRERVLGPIGMTRSTFDPKEALSSGDYAVPHAADLSGTLQPVPLVSERSLLPVAPAGALWSNAREMARYVQTELAQGVAPDGTRVVSAENLEMTWAPGVALPSSPALPSVLTESQMNYGLGWSRGVYHGQRLISHSGGTYGFASEVAFLPEANLGIVILTNARTPFAAFNYAVQFRLLELLFDQPSEIDRQMSALVDTAQAAGAIEFGSLDAAAVAPFLGRYASPELGEVSISMRGDRLVMDAGELSSELRPRQTDGQEATVYLFQDPPMSLISESNVGTVSFEDGDSQPRVLLRIQANSTGPERIFVFESLARDGTPVP
;
A
#
# COMPACT_ATOMS: atom_id res chain seq x y z
N MET A 1 62.90 48.53 -30.39
CA MET A 1 62.82 49.54 -29.29
C MET A 1 61.51 49.39 -28.54
N LYS A 2 61.59 49.40 -27.22
CA LYS A 2 60.50 49.42 -26.18
C LYS A 2 59.73 48.15 -25.87
N ARG A 3 60.16 47.60 -24.75
CA ARG A 3 59.49 46.66 -23.86
C ARG A 3 58.12 47.20 -23.36
N LEU A 4 57.16 46.35 -23.19
CA LEU A 4 56.21 46.49 -22.08
C LEU A 4 55.63 45.14 -21.67
N ARG A 5 55.71 44.89 -20.46
CA ARG A 5 55.38 44.00 -19.39
C ARG A 5 54.03 43.24 -19.52
N SER A 6 54.14 41.95 -19.23
CA SER A 6 53.12 41.02 -18.82
C SER A 6 52.32 41.52 -17.59
N ARG A 7 51.01 41.43 -17.63
CA ARG A 7 50.15 41.35 -16.43
C ARG A 7 49.24 40.13 -16.57
N GLY A 8 49.43 39.22 -15.64
CA GLY A 8 48.65 38.02 -15.54
C GLY A 8 47.17 38.32 -15.20
N LEU A 9 46.29 37.61 -15.87
CA LEU A 9 44.86 37.51 -15.49
C LEU A 9 44.71 36.26 -14.63
N GLY A 10 44.28 36.54 -13.40
CA GLY A 10 43.95 35.53 -12.42
C GLY A 10 42.77 34.67 -12.88
N ARG A 11 42.96 33.37 -12.74
CA ARG A 11 41.87 32.39 -12.80
C ARG A 11 40.97 32.59 -11.60
N THR A 12 39.78 33.12 -11.80
CA THR A 12 38.69 33.06 -10.84
C THR A 12 38.11 31.66 -10.91
N ALA A 13 38.39 30.88 -9.88
CA ALA A 13 37.72 29.62 -9.64
C ALA A 13 36.28 29.92 -9.20
N LEU A 14 35.32 29.45 -10.01
CA LEU A 14 33.92 29.43 -9.62
C LEU A 14 33.77 28.34 -8.56
N ALA A 15 33.64 28.76 -7.31
CA ALA A 15 33.28 27.87 -6.20
C ALA A 15 31.80 27.49 -6.34
N VAL A 16 31.56 26.25 -6.68
CA VAL A 16 30.23 25.61 -6.54
C VAL A 16 30.00 25.48 -5.05
N VAL A 17 29.10 26.31 -4.50
CA VAL A 17 28.62 26.19 -3.12
C VAL A 17 27.56 25.11 -3.12
N LEU A 18 27.91 23.91 -2.67
CA LEU A 18 26.93 22.93 -2.18
C LEU A 18 26.31 23.52 -0.91
N PRO A 19 24.98 23.50 -0.76
CA PRO A 19 24.39 23.75 0.53
C PRO A 19 24.71 22.56 1.45
N ALA A 20 25.55 22.82 2.43
CA ALA A 20 25.80 21.91 3.53
C ALA A 20 24.48 21.73 4.32
N LEU A 21 24.01 20.49 4.45
CA LEU A 21 23.03 20.10 5.46
C LEU A 21 23.62 20.48 6.82
N LEU A 22 23.09 21.53 7.42
CA LEU A 22 23.31 21.84 8.83
C LEU A 22 22.60 20.78 9.67
N LEU A 23 23.35 19.76 10.07
CA LEU A 23 23.04 18.97 11.26
C LEU A 23 23.11 19.92 12.47
N VAL A 24 21.97 20.42 12.88
CA VAL A 24 21.86 21.08 14.18
C VAL A 24 21.94 19.98 15.24
N SER A 25 23.15 19.69 15.70
CA SER A 25 23.37 18.95 16.93
C SER A 25 22.98 19.85 18.10
N THR A 26 21.71 19.82 18.47
CA THR A 26 21.30 20.30 19.79
C THR A 26 21.80 19.31 20.82
N ALA A 27 22.85 19.71 21.54
CA ALA A 27 23.31 19.01 22.72
C ALA A 27 22.17 19.03 23.75
N PHE A 28 21.50 17.88 23.90
CA PHE A 28 20.63 17.66 25.05
C PHE A 28 21.51 17.54 26.31
N PRO A 29 21.16 18.21 27.41
CA PRO A 29 21.89 18.02 28.64
C PRO A 29 21.73 16.58 29.12
N SER A 30 22.86 15.91 29.34
CA SER A 30 22.96 14.58 29.93
C SER A 30 22.52 14.65 31.40
N ALA A 31 21.24 14.45 31.65
CA ALA A 31 20.71 14.24 32.98
C ALA A 31 19.56 13.24 32.87
N PHE A 32 19.91 12.00 32.97
CA PHE A 32 19.24 10.81 33.48
C PHE A 32 19.94 9.60 32.85
N ALA A 33 21.08 9.22 33.45
CA ALA A 33 21.57 7.88 33.30
C ALA A 33 20.56 6.97 34.02
N GLN A 34 19.50 6.60 33.33
CA GLN A 34 18.72 5.42 33.70
C GLN A 34 19.61 4.24 33.39
N GLU A 35 19.99 3.48 34.42
CA GLU A 35 20.68 2.20 34.25
C GLU A 35 19.86 1.39 33.21
N SER A 36 20.40 1.30 32.01
CA SER A 36 19.88 0.39 31.00
C SER A 36 20.10 -1.00 31.53
N THR A 37 19.06 -1.63 32.07
CA THR A 37 19.04 -3.08 32.21
C THR A 37 19.50 -3.65 30.87
N PRO A 38 20.53 -4.54 30.84
CA PRO A 38 20.94 -5.14 29.56
C PRO A 38 19.71 -5.74 28.92
N ALA A 39 19.44 -5.36 27.66
CA ALA A 39 18.38 -5.98 26.89
C ALA A 39 18.61 -7.49 26.94
N ALA A 40 17.66 -8.25 27.48
CA ALA A 40 17.73 -9.70 27.47
C ALA A 40 17.98 -10.11 26.01
N SER A 41 18.93 -11.04 25.80
CA SER A 41 19.15 -11.58 24.44
C SER A 41 17.83 -12.04 23.89
N PRO A 42 17.50 -11.72 22.62
CA PRO A 42 16.22 -12.09 22.06
C PRO A 42 16.00 -13.60 22.25
N THR A 43 14.87 -13.97 22.81
CA THR A 43 14.52 -15.38 23.07
C THR A 43 14.44 -16.08 21.71
N ASP A 44 15.20 -17.16 21.50
CA ASP A 44 15.08 -17.99 20.30
C ASP A 44 13.88 -18.93 20.47
N LEU A 45 12.90 -18.79 19.59
CA LEU A 45 11.67 -19.59 19.56
C LEU A 45 11.71 -20.69 18.49
N THR A 46 12.87 -20.97 17.90
CA THR A 46 13.02 -22.03 16.89
C THR A 46 12.50 -23.37 17.43
N GLY A 47 11.49 -23.95 16.78
CA GLY A 47 10.87 -25.21 17.19
C GLY A 47 9.97 -25.12 18.44
N VAL A 48 9.74 -23.93 19.00
CA VAL A 48 8.80 -23.73 20.10
C VAL A 48 7.38 -23.68 19.56
N ALA A 49 6.50 -24.55 20.08
CA ALA A 49 5.07 -24.53 19.72
C ALA A 49 4.35 -23.39 20.47
N PRO A 50 3.40 -22.69 19.81
CA PRO A 50 2.60 -21.67 20.47
C PRO A 50 1.64 -22.28 21.49
N GLN A 51 1.39 -21.55 22.56
CA GLN A 51 0.36 -21.88 23.54
C GLN A 51 -1.04 -21.72 22.92
N SER A 52 -2.03 -22.43 23.46
CA SER A 52 -3.41 -22.33 22.97
C SER A 52 -4.06 -20.98 23.29
N LEU A 53 -4.78 -20.42 22.34
CA LEU A 53 -5.55 -19.18 22.51
C LEU A 53 -6.89 -19.47 23.22
N THR A 54 -6.82 -19.83 24.50
CA THR A 54 -7.98 -20.17 25.33
C THR A 54 -7.94 -19.48 26.69
N GLY A 55 -9.05 -19.52 27.43
CA GLY A 55 -9.10 -19.03 28.80
C GLY A 55 -8.61 -17.60 28.95
N GLU A 56 -7.65 -17.40 29.85
CA GLU A 56 -7.12 -16.09 30.19
C GLU A 56 -6.38 -15.43 29.02
N ARG A 57 -5.61 -16.18 28.19
CA ARG A 57 -4.92 -15.62 27.01
C ARG A 57 -5.92 -15.02 26.02
N ARG A 58 -7.03 -15.73 25.78
CA ARG A 58 -8.10 -15.23 24.91
C ARG A 58 -8.70 -13.95 25.48
N ALA A 59 -9.02 -13.91 26.76
CA ALA A 59 -9.58 -12.73 27.41
C ALA A 59 -8.62 -11.53 27.36
N GLN A 60 -7.31 -11.76 27.56
CA GLN A 60 -6.27 -10.73 27.43
C GLN A 60 -6.17 -10.21 25.99
N PHE A 61 -6.23 -11.10 25.00
CA PHE A 61 -6.21 -10.71 23.59
C PHE A 61 -7.44 -9.87 23.23
N GLU A 62 -8.65 -10.30 23.62
CA GLU A 62 -9.89 -9.57 23.35
C GLU A 62 -9.91 -8.19 24.02
N ALA A 63 -9.46 -8.10 25.26
CA ALA A 63 -9.34 -6.83 25.96
C ALA A 63 -8.32 -5.89 25.29
N TYR A 64 -7.20 -6.45 24.82
CA TYR A 64 -6.19 -5.70 24.10
C TYR A 64 -6.72 -5.15 22.77
N VAL A 65 -7.41 -5.96 21.96
CA VAL A 65 -7.99 -5.53 20.70
C VAL A 65 -9.01 -4.41 20.91
N ALA A 66 -9.88 -4.55 21.92
CA ALA A 66 -10.87 -3.54 22.25
C ALA A 66 -10.24 -2.19 22.65
N ASP A 67 -9.15 -2.23 23.43
CA ASP A 67 -8.38 -1.04 23.80
C ASP A 67 -7.65 -0.44 22.58
N ALA A 68 -7.02 -1.28 21.77
CA ALA A 68 -6.28 -0.85 20.57
C ALA A 68 -7.19 -0.14 19.54
N LEU A 69 -8.45 -0.59 19.36
CA LEU A 69 -9.41 0.12 18.51
C LEU A 69 -9.57 1.57 18.93
N LEU A 70 -9.74 1.81 20.22
CA LEU A 70 -9.91 3.17 20.76
C LEU A 70 -8.63 3.99 20.63
N ARG A 71 -7.50 3.40 20.97
CA ARG A 71 -6.19 4.07 21.00
C ARG A 71 -5.69 4.45 19.61
N PHE A 72 -5.90 3.59 18.62
CA PHE A 72 -5.49 3.83 17.24
C PHE A 72 -6.60 4.45 16.38
N GLY A 73 -7.79 4.71 16.94
CA GLY A 73 -8.89 5.36 16.23
C GLY A 73 -9.52 4.50 15.13
N VAL A 74 -9.54 3.17 15.28
CA VAL A 74 -10.14 2.24 14.31
C VAL A 74 -11.60 1.98 14.68
N PRO A 75 -12.60 2.30 13.81
CA PRO A 75 -14.02 2.10 14.16
C PRO A 75 -14.40 0.64 14.32
N GLY A 76 -13.82 -0.26 13.51
CA GLY A 76 -14.13 -1.67 13.58
C GLY A 76 -13.10 -2.56 12.93
N ALA A 77 -13.01 -3.78 13.43
CA ALA A 77 -12.12 -4.82 12.93
C ALA A 77 -12.79 -6.20 12.96
N SER A 78 -12.41 -7.08 12.03
CA SER A 78 -12.75 -8.50 12.06
C SER A 78 -11.48 -9.33 12.06
N ILE A 79 -11.38 -10.28 13.00
CA ILE A 79 -10.13 -11.00 13.29
C ILE A 79 -10.39 -12.50 13.30
N ALA A 80 -9.49 -13.25 12.65
CA ALA A 80 -9.45 -14.71 12.72
C ALA A 80 -8.06 -15.19 13.14
N VAL A 81 -7.99 -16.26 13.93
CA VAL A 81 -6.74 -16.98 14.26
C VAL A 81 -6.89 -18.45 13.91
N VAL A 82 -5.92 -18.95 13.17
CA VAL A 82 -5.79 -20.38 12.83
C VAL A 82 -4.62 -20.95 13.62
N GLN A 83 -4.86 -22.06 14.33
CA GLN A 83 -3.83 -22.74 15.09
C GLN A 83 -3.99 -24.25 14.98
N GLY A 84 -2.94 -24.96 14.60
CA GLY A 84 -2.98 -26.41 14.46
C GLY A 84 -3.89 -26.91 13.33
N GLY A 85 -4.20 -26.05 12.36
CA GLY A 85 -5.12 -26.33 11.25
C GLY A 85 -6.57 -25.91 11.53
N ASP A 86 -6.94 -25.56 12.77
CA ASP A 86 -8.28 -25.16 13.14
C ASP A 86 -8.42 -23.65 13.27
N VAL A 87 -9.61 -23.11 12.96
CA VAL A 87 -9.97 -21.73 13.29
C VAL A 87 -10.32 -21.66 14.78
N VAL A 88 -9.35 -21.29 15.62
CA VAL A 88 -9.49 -21.25 17.09
C VAL A 88 -10.10 -19.94 17.60
N TYR A 89 -10.07 -18.91 16.76
CA TYR A 89 -10.66 -17.60 17.08
C TYR A 89 -11.26 -16.96 15.83
N LEU A 90 -12.45 -16.39 15.99
CA LEU A 90 -13.14 -15.68 14.92
C LEU A 90 -14.14 -14.70 15.55
N ASN A 91 -13.88 -13.39 15.43
CA ASN A 91 -14.71 -12.37 16.09
C ASN A 91 -14.63 -11.03 15.36
N GLY A 92 -15.73 -10.25 15.48
CA GLY A 92 -15.79 -8.85 15.09
C GLY A 92 -15.72 -7.92 16.29
N PHE A 93 -15.17 -6.74 16.09
CA PHE A 93 -15.04 -5.69 17.09
C PHE A 93 -15.50 -4.34 16.52
N GLY A 94 -16.08 -3.51 17.39
CA GLY A 94 -16.50 -2.17 17.01
C GLY A 94 -17.64 -2.15 16.00
N VAL A 95 -17.65 -1.15 15.12
CA VAL A 95 -18.78 -0.82 14.23
C VAL A 95 -18.37 -0.76 12.76
N ARG A 96 -19.31 -1.07 11.87
CA ARG A 96 -19.12 -1.07 10.42
C ARG A 96 -18.86 0.33 9.86
N ALA A 97 -19.36 1.37 10.51
CA ALA A 97 -19.12 2.76 10.16
C ALA A 97 -19.00 3.60 11.42
N PHE A 98 -18.13 4.59 11.41
CA PHE A 98 -17.99 5.54 12.51
C PHE A 98 -19.34 6.23 12.79
N GLY A 99 -19.74 6.28 14.05
CA GLY A 99 -21.03 6.85 14.47
C GLY A 99 -22.26 5.95 14.23
N SER A 100 -22.09 4.74 13.66
CA SER A 100 -23.19 3.78 13.52
C SER A 100 -23.30 2.86 14.75
N THR A 101 -24.42 2.10 14.82
CA THR A 101 -24.62 1.04 15.83
C THR A 101 -24.50 -0.36 15.25
N GLN A 102 -24.23 -0.48 13.95
CA GLN A 102 -24.07 -1.76 13.27
C GLN A 102 -22.71 -2.35 13.62
N ALA A 103 -22.72 -3.46 14.34
CA ALA A 103 -21.50 -4.13 14.75
C ALA A 103 -20.80 -4.80 13.56
N VAL A 104 -19.48 -4.82 13.61
CA VAL A 104 -18.67 -5.71 12.76
C VAL A 104 -18.80 -7.12 13.28
N ASP A 105 -18.95 -8.09 12.39
CA ASP A 105 -18.92 -9.50 12.68
C ASP A 105 -17.96 -10.26 11.74
N PRO A 106 -17.76 -11.57 11.90
CA PRO A 106 -16.84 -12.36 11.06
C PRO A 106 -17.21 -12.44 9.57
N ASP A 107 -18.45 -12.15 9.23
CA ASP A 107 -19.01 -12.22 7.87
C ASP A 107 -19.07 -10.84 7.18
N THR A 108 -18.80 -9.76 7.93
CA THR A 108 -18.73 -8.40 7.41
C THR A 108 -17.68 -8.29 6.32
N MET A 109 -18.08 -7.77 5.15
CA MET A 109 -17.20 -7.62 3.99
C MET A 109 -16.31 -6.39 4.12
N PHE A 110 -15.01 -6.59 3.80
CA PHE A 110 -13.98 -5.56 3.70
C PHE A 110 -13.24 -5.71 2.38
N MET A 111 -12.72 -4.64 1.85
CA MET A 111 -11.74 -4.74 0.77
C MET A 111 -10.37 -5.06 1.36
N ILE A 112 -9.74 -6.16 0.90
CA ILE A 112 -8.50 -6.67 1.52
C ILE A 112 -7.22 -6.07 0.95
N GLY A 113 -7.34 -5.15 -0.01
CA GLY A 113 -6.17 -4.47 -0.58
C GLY A 113 -5.14 -5.46 -1.12
N SER A 114 -3.89 -5.15 -0.91
CA SER A 114 -2.75 -5.89 -1.47
C SER A 114 -2.60 -7.33 -0.98
N VAL A 115 -3.34 -7.79 0.02
CA VAL A 115 -3.42 -9.23 0.35
C VAL A 115 -3.93 -10.04 -0.87
N THR A 116 -4.67 -9.39 -1.79
CA THR A 116 -5.07 -9.99 -3.08
C THR A 116 -3.90 -10.55 -3.89
N LYS A 117 -2.71 -9.93 -3.81
CA LYS A 117 -1.50 -10.35 -4.55
C LYS A 117 -1.11 -11.80 -4.26
N SER A 118 -1.24 -12.22 -3.01
CA SER A 118 -0.92 -13.59 -2.60
C SER A 118 -1.86 -14.61 -3.24
N MET A 119 -3.14 -14.28 -3.39
CA MET A 119 -4.11 -15.14 -4.07
C MET A 119 -3.86 -15.16 -5.58
N THR A 120 -3.41 -14.04 -6.16
CA THR A 120 -3.02 -13.96 -7.57
C THR A 120 -1.81 -14.85 -7.87
N THR A 121 -0.83 -14.87 -6.97
CA THR A 121 0.34 -15.77 -7.13
C THR A 121 0.00 -17.22 -6.84
N MET A 122 -0.93 -17.51 -5.92
CA MET A 122 -1.48 -18.86 -5.76
C MET A 122 -2.19 -19.32 -7.04
N LEU A 123 -2.96 -18.45 -7.71
CA LEU A 123 -3.54 -18.76 -9.02
C LEU A 123 -2.45 -19.10 -10.05
N ALA A 124 -1.39 -18.30 -10.14
CA ALA A 124 -0.27 -18.61 -11.02
C ALA A 124 0.35 -19.98 -10.69
N ALA A 125 0.55 -20.28 -9.41
CA ALA A 125 1.06 -21.56 -8.94
C ALA A 125 0.17 -22.74 -9.36
N THR A 126 -1.17 -22.62 -9.32
CA THR A 126 -2.09 -23.67 -9.81
C THR A 126 -1.90 -23.95 -11.32
N LEU A 127 -1.63 -22.89 -12.10
CA LEU A 127 -1.40 -23.03 -13.55
C LEU A 127 -0.02 -23.60 -13.87
N VAL A 128 0.96 -23.37 -13.02
CA VAL A 128 2.27 -24.03 -13.11
C VAL A 128 2.11 -25.52 -12.84
N ASP A 129 1.34 -25.92 -11.81
CA ASP A 129 1.04 -27.32 -11.51
C ASP A 129 0.40 -28.05 -12.69
N ASP A 130 -0.53 -27.37 -13.37
CA ASP A 130 -1.26 -27.93 -14.51
C ASP A 130 -0.46 -27.86 -15.86
N GLY A 131 0.71 -27.21 -15.87
CA GLY A 131 1.54 -27.01 -17.05
C GLY A 131 0.98 -26.02 -18.07
N HIS A 132 0.04 -25.17 -17.68
CA HIS A 132 -0.48 -24.08 -18.54
C HIS A 132 0.54 -22.95 -18.72
N LEU A 133 1.41 -22.74 -17.74
CA LEU A 133 2.54 -21.81 -17.78
C LEU A 133 3.69 -22.35 -16.90
N THR A 134 4.83 -21.69 -16.96
CA THR A 134 5.92 -21.84 -15.99
C THR A 134 6.22 -20.49 -15.36
N TRP A 135 6.94 -20.46 -14.26
CA TRP A 135 7.39 -19.22 -13.66
C TRP A 135 8.25 -18.37 -14.62
N ASP A 136 8.93 -19.02 -15.58
CA ASP A 136 9.74 -18.38 -16.63
C ASP A 136 8.95 -18.01 -17.90
N THR A 137 7.64 -18.24 -17.93
CA THR A 137 6.80 -17.81 -19.05
C THR A 137 6.83 -16.30 -19.17
N ARG A 138 7.14 -15.78 -20.37
CA ARG A 138 7.27 -14.32 -20.59
C ARG A 138 5.88 -13.68 -20.68
N LEU A 139 5.74 -12.48 -20.13
CA LEU A 139 4.48 -11.74 -20.17
C LEU A 139 4.02 -11.48 -21.61
N VAL A 140 4.94 -11.15 -22.53
CA VAL A 140 4.62 -10.88 -23.93
C VAL A 140 4.08 -12.10 -24.70
N ASP A 141 4.34 -13.32 -24.23
CA ASP A 141 3.77 -14.53 -24.83
C ASP A 141 2.30 -14.72 -24.47
N LEU A 142 1.85 -14.13 -23.34
CA LEU A 142 0.47 -14.18 -22.83
C LEU A 142 -0.31 -12.91 -23.19
N LEU A 143 0.34 -11.76 -23.15
CA LEU A 143 -0.20 -10.44 -23.44
C LEU A 143 0.68 -9.74 -24.49
N PRO A 144 0.41 -9.94 -25.79
CA PRO A 144 1.26 -9.39 -26.88
C PRO A 144 1.40 -7.86 -26.88
N ASP A 145 0.41 -7.14 -26.30
CA ASP A 145 0.44 -5.68 -26.18
C ASP A 145 1.18 -5.17 -24.93
N PHE A 146 1.66 -6.08 -24.06
CA PHE A 146 2.41 -5.70 -22.87
C PHE A 146 3.76 -5.11 -23.26
N ALA A 147 4.07 -3.95 -22.67
CA ALA A 147 5.38 -3.31 -22.84
C ALA A 147 5.76 -2.51 -21.59
N VAL A 148 7.08 -2.36 -21.41
CA VAL A 148 7.70 -1.41 -20.49
C VAL A 148 8.66 -0.50 -21.27
N GLY A 149 9.13 0.60 -20.69
CA GLY A 149 9.95 1.59 -21.37
C GLY A 149 11.36 1.13 -21.80
N ASP A 150 11.66 -0.15 -21.62
CA ASP A 150 12.85 -0.83 -22.13
C ASP A 150 12.42 -2.02 -22.99
N PRO A 151 12.73 -2.01 -24.32
CA PRO A 151 12.31 -3.09 -25.23
C PRO A 151 12.95 -4.44 -24.93
N GLU A 152 14.17 -4.49 -24.40
CA GLU A 152 14.82 -5.77 -24.08
C GLU A 152 14.23 -6.35 -22.78
N LEU A 153 13.99 -5.52 -21.78
CA LEU A 153 13.28 -5.93 -20.58
C LEU A 153 11.84 -6.40 -20.92
N THR A 154 11.13 -5.68 -21.79
CA THR A 154 9.80 -6.08 -22.29
C THR A 154 9.79 -7.52 -22.80
N LYS A 155 10.78 -7.89 -23.64
CA LYS A 155 10.87 -9.23 -24.23
C LYS A 155 11.25 -10.33 -23.24
N SER A 156 11.90 -9.98 -22.14
CA SER A 156 12.47 -10.94 -21.20
C SER A 156 11.69 -11.08 -19.88
N LEU A 157 10.85 -10.09 -19.50
CA LEU A 157 10.08 -10.15 -18.25
C LEU A 157 9.19 -11.40 -18.19
N THR A 158 9.40 -12.16 -17.13
CA THR A 158 8.65 -13.40 -16.85
C THR A 158 7.52 -13.14 -15.86
N VAL A 159 6.65 -14.14 -15.70
CA VAL A 159 5.61 -14.17 -14.66
C VAL A 159 6.24 -14.02 -13.27
N HIS A 160 7.34 -14.73 -13.00
CA HIS A 160 8.11 -14.59 -11.76
C HIS A 160 8.58 -13.15 -11.53
N ASP A 161 9.22 -12.55 -12.54
CA ASP A 161 9.81 -11.21 -12.43
C ASP A 161 8.76 -10.12 -12.21
N ALA A 162 7.55 -10.33 -12.71
CA ALA A 162 6.45 -9.38 -12.53
C ALA A 162 5.85 -9.42 -11.11
N PHE A 163 5.87 -10.59 -10.44
CA PHE A 163 5.33 -10.72 -9.10
C PHE A 163 6.33 -10.37 -7.98
N CYS A 164 7.64 -10.32 -8.28
CA CYS A 164 8.67 -10.13 -7.25
C CYS A 164 8.80 -8.69 -6.72
N ASN A 165 8.11 -7.70 -7.31
CA ASN A 165 8.38 -6.27 -7.04
C ASN A 165 9.87 -5.90 -7.18
N CYS A 166 10.59 -6.55 -8.09
CA CYS A 166 12.03 -6.39 -8.29
C CYS A 166 12.42 -6.11 -9.76
N ALA A 167 11.45 -5.82 -10.62
CA ALA A 167 11.69 -5.58 -12.05
C ALA A 167 12.40 -4.26 -12.37
N GLY A 168 12.72 -3.45 -11.36
CA GLY A 168 13.36 -2.14 -11.55
C GLY A 168 12.44 -1.05 -12.11
N ILE A 169 11.15 -1.34 -12.27
CA ILE A 169 10.15 -0.42 -12.86
C ILE A 169 9.44 0.33 -11.75
N PRO A 170 9.50 1.68 -11.71
CA PRO A 170 8.85 2.46 -10.67
C PRO A 170 7.34 2.37 -10.73
N GLY A 171 6.69 2.41 -9.55
CA GLY A 171 5.23 2.43 -9.42
C GLY A 171 4.59 3.70 -10.00
N ARG A 172 3.33 3.58 -10.41
CA ARG A 172 2.52 4.62 -11.05
C ARG A 172 1.13 4.75 -10.40
N ASP A 173 1.07 4.64 -9.07
CA ASP A 173 -0.22 4.60 -8.36
C ASP A 173 -0.96 5.94 -8.38
N ILE A 174 -0.24 7.06 -8.59
CA ILE A 174 -0.87 8.38 -8.66
C ILE A 174 -1.77 8.51 -9.89
N GLU A 175 -1.42 7.88 -10.99
CA GLU A 175 -2.23 7.85 -12.21
C GLU A 175 -3.54 7.11 -11.97
N LEU A 176 -3.51 5.97 -11.28
CA LEU A 176 -4.72 5.24 -10.89
C LEU A 176 -5.65 6.10 -10.02
N PHE A 177 -5.07 6.96 -9.21
CA PHE A 177 -5.81 7.84 -8.32
C PHE A 177 -6.58 8.92 -9.09
N PHE A 178 -5.93 9.58 -10.07
CA PHE A 178 -6.52 10.68 -10.83
C PHE A 178 -7.34 10.22 -12.04
N GLU A 179 -6.99 9.11 -12.67
CA GLU A 179 -7.68 8.57 -13.84
C GLU A 179 -8.78 7.54 -13.48
N SER A 180 -9.32 7.58 -12.27
CA SER A 180 -10.24 6.58 -11.72
C SER A 180 -11.45 6.26 -12.61
N ASN A 181 -11.89 7.19 -13.45
CA ASN A 181 -13.05 7.03 -14.35
C ASN A 181 -12.71 6.55 -15.76
N THR A 182 -11.46 6.67 -16.18
CA THR A 182 -11.02 6.42 -17.57
C THR A 182 -10.06 5.25 -17.68
N PHE A 183 -9.35 4.94 -16.59
CA PHE A 183 -8.39 3.85 -16.57
C PHE A 183 -9.11 2.48 -16.55
N THR A 184 -8.68 1.57 -17.39
CA THR A 184 -9.31 0.24 -17.54
C THR A 184 -8.34 -0.88 -17.28
N SER A 185 -8.85 -2.08 -17.01
CA SER A 185 -8.02 -3.29 -16.87
C SER A 185 -7.19 -3.57 -18.13
N GLN A 186 -7.73 -3.32 -19.32
CA GLN A 186 -6.95 -3.41 -20.57
C GLN A 186 -5.87 -2.33 -20.62
N GLY A 187 -6.15 -1.13 -20.10
CA GLY A 187 -5.17 -0.03 -20.00
C GLY A 187 -3.96 -0.39 -19.12
N VAL A 188 -4.14 -1.23 -18.09
CA VAL A 188 -3.03 -1.71 -17.24
C VAL A 188 -1.97 -2.44 -18.04
N VAL A 189 -2.38 -3.22 -19.06
CA VAL A 189 -1.46 -4.01 -19.90
C VAL A 189 -0.44 -3.11 -20.61
N THR A 190 -0.84 -1.92 -21.02
CA THR A 190 0.01 -0.97 -21.78
C THR A 190 0.53 0.21 -20.97
N ALA A 191 0.06 0.37 -19.73
CA ALA A 191 0.33 1.56 -18.90
C ALA A 191 1.83 1.80 -18.63
N LEU A 192 2.64 0.74 -18.66
CA LEU A 192 4.07 0.81 -18.38
C LEU A 192 4.94 1.00 -19.63
N ALA A 193 4.36 1.06 -20.84
CA ALA A 193 5.10 1.09 -22.10
C ALA A 193 6.14 2.23 -22.21
N ASN A 194 5.87 3.36 -21.55
CA ASN A 194 6.76 4.52 -21.53
C ASN A 194 7.49 4.70 -20.19
N VAL A 195 7.42 3.72 -19.29
CA VAL A 195 8.05 3.81 -17.97
C VAL A 195 9.43 3.15 -18.02
N ALA A 196 10.46 3.99 -18.06
CA ALA A 196 11.83 3.50 -18.05
C ALA A 196 12.19 2.86 -16.69
N PRO A 197 12.92 1.73 -16.68
CA PRO A 197 13.47 1.17 -15.46
C PRO A 197 14.41 2.16 -14.76
N THR A 198 14.40 2.15 -13.43
CA THR A 198 15.31 2.96 -12.59
C THR A 198 16.32 2.10 -11.84
N ALA A 199 16.27 0.79 -12.03
CA ALA A 199 17.19 -0.20 -11.50
C ALA A 199 17.20 -1.43 -12.42
N SER A 200 18.21 -2.28 -12.28
CA SER A 200 18.25 -3.57 -12.96
C SER A 200 17.26 -4.56 -12.32
N LEU A 201 16.83 -5.56 -13.09
CA LEU A 201 16.02 -6.67 -12.56
C LEU A 201 16.73 -7.35 -11.38
N GLY A 202 16.03 -7.53 -10.27
CA GLY A 202 16.53 -8.14 -9.04
C GLY A 202 17.38 -7.23 -8.15
N GLU A 203 17.74 -6.01 -8.59
CA GLU A 203 18.66 -5.14 -7.87
C GLU A 203 18.08 -4.59 -6.56
N ARG A 204 16.80 -4.20 -6.60
CA ARG A 204 16.13 -3.62 -5.43
C ARG A 204 14.62 -3.80 -5.47
N PHE A 205 14.02 -3.72 -4.31
CA PHE A 205 12.57 -3.68 -4.16
C PHE A 205 11.98 -2.39 -4.72
N GLN A 206 11.01 -2.52 -5.62
CA GLN A 206 10.18 -1.41 -6.14
C GLN A 206 8.74 -1.87 -6.29
N TYR A 207 7.89 -1.47 -5.36
CA TYR A 207 6.49 -1.86 -5.35
C TYR A 207 5.75 -1.30 -6.56
N ASN A 208 5.07 -2.17 -7.33
CA ASN A 208 4.41 -1.77 -8.58
C ASN A 208 3.08 -2.51 -8.78
N ASN A 209 1.97 -1.84 -8.47
CA ASN A 209 0.63 -2.40 -8.63
C ASN A 209 0.25 -2.63 -10.09
N LEU A 210 0.68 -1.79 -11.02
CA LEU A 210 0.39 -1.94 -12.45
C LEU A 210 1.06 -3.20 -13.03
N LEU A 211 2.33 -3.45 -12.68
CA LEU A 211 3.04 -4.62 -13.16
C LEU A 211 2.42 -5.91 -12.62
N ILE A 212 2.09 -5.96 -11.32
CA ILE A 212 1.40 -7.11 -10.73
C ILE A 212 -0.01 -7.26 -11.31
N GLY A 213 -0.72 -6.16 -11.59
CA GLY A 213 -2.00 -6.18 -12.28
C GLY A 213 -1.89 -6.84 -13.66
N ALA A 214 -0.92 -6.39 -14.48
CA ALA A 214 -0.65 -6.98 -15.80
C ALA A 214 -0.28 -8.46 -15.71
N ALA A 215 0.56 -8.86 -14.74
CA ALA A 215 0.92 -10.26 -14.51
C ALA A 215 -0.31 -11.12 -14.13
N GLY A 216 -1.18 -10.61 -13.25
CA GLY A 216 -2.42 -11.30 -12.90
C GLY A 216 -3.35 -11.48 -14.10
N TYR A 217 -3.46 -10.48 -14.96
CA TYR A 217 -4.22 -10.59 -16.21
C TYR A 217 -3.59 -11.59 -17.18
N ALA A 218 -2.26 -11.61 -17.30
CA ALA A 218 -1.55 -12.62 -18.07
C ALA A 218 -1.87 -14.04 -17.57
N VAL A 219 -1.87 -14.23 -16.26
CA VAL A 219 -2.24 -15.51 -15.61
C VAL A 219 -3.70 -15.89 -15.92
N GLY A 220 -4.64 -14.93 -15.87
CA GLY A 220 -6.03 -15.15 -16.26
C GLY A 220 -6.18 -15.60 -17.72
N VAL A 221 -5.42 -15.00 -18.64
CA VAL A 221 -5.36 -15.42 -20.05
C VAL A 221 -4.80 -16.83 -20.19
N ALA A 222 -3.72 -17.15 -19.47
CA ALA A 222 -3.11 -18.49 -19.47
C ALA A 222 -4.06 -19.58 -18.94
N ALA A 223 -5.02 -19.23 -18.08
CA ALA A 223 -6.05 -20.14 -17.60
C ALA A 223 -7.11 -20.51 -18.66
N GLY A 224 -6.97 -20.03 -19.89
CA GLY A 224 -7.91 -20.26 -20.99
C GLY A 224 -8.90 -19.11 -21.19
N GLY A 225 -8.73 -17.98 -20.48
CA GLY A 225 -9.49 -16.75 -20.68
C GLY A 225 -9.13 -16.05 -22.00
N GLY A 226 -10.05 -15.24 -22.49
CA GLY A 226 -9.79 -14.43 -23.69
C GLY A 226 -8.98 -13.16 -23.37
N ALA A 227 -7.99 -12.83 -24.20
CA ALA A 227 -7.24 -11.56 -24.05
C ALA A 227 -8.08 -10.31 -24.36
N ALA A 228 -9.29 -10.47 -24.91
CA ALA A 228 -10.19 -9.36 -25.20
C ALA A 228 -10.85 -8.76 -23.94
N ASP A 229 -10.98 -9.53 -22.86
CA ASP A 229 -11.45 -9.09 -21.56
C ASP A 229 -10.60 -9.72 -20.46
N VAL A 230 -9.48 -9.09 -20.20
CA VAL A 230 -8.47 -9.58 -19.23
C VAL A 230 -9.02 -9.59 -17.80
N ALA A 231 -9.93 -8.67 -17.45
CA ALA A 231 -10.55 -8.62 -16.12
C ALA A 231 -11.47 -9.83 -15.88
N LEU A 232 -12.33 -10.13 -16.85
CA LEU A 232 -13.21 -11.30 -16.77
C LEU A 232 -12.39 -12.59 -16.76
N ALA A 233 -11.36 -12.70 -17.62
CA ALA A 233 -10.48 -13.88 -17.66
C ALA A 233 -9.83 -14.13 -16.28
N TYR A 234 -9.34 -13.09 -15.63
CA TYR A 234 -8.74 -13.18 -14.32
C TYR A 234 -9.77 -13.53 -13.22
N ASP A 235 -10.92 -12.84 -13.19
CA ASP A 235 -11.96 -13.08 -12.17
C ASP A 235 -12.46 -14.54 -12.22
N VAL A 236 -12.77 -15.04 -13.41
CA VAL A 236 -13.20 -16.43 -13.62
C VAL A 236 -12.12 -17.40 -13.14
N ALA A 237 -10.86 -17.20 -13.57
CA ALA A 237 -9.77 -18.08 -13.20
C ALA A 237 -9.54 -18.12 -11.69
N LEU A 238 -9.56 -16.96 -11.01
CA LEU A 238 -9.37 -16.89 -9.55
C LEU A 238 -10.53 -17.57 -8.81
N ARG A 239 -11.79 -17.33 -9.24
CA ARG A 239 -12.97 -17.97 -8.64
C ARG A 239 -12.94 -19.48 -8.79
N GLU A 240 -12.62 -19.99 -9.97
CA GLU A 240 -12.68 -21.43 -10.24
C GLU A 240 -11.52 -22.21 -9.64
N ARG A 241 -10.31 -21.60 -9.61
CA ARG A 241 -9.09 -22.32 -9.23
C ARG A 241 -8.63 -22.07 -7.80
N VAL A 242 -9.02 -20.93 -7.20
CA VAL A 242 -8.59 -20.55 -5.85
C VAL A 242 -9.77 -20.38 -4.92
N LEU A 243 -10.63 -19.39 -5.16
CA LEU A 243 -11.69 -19.02 -4.20
C LEU A 243 -12.71 -20.16 -4.00
N GLY A 244 -13.21 -20.76 -5.08
CA GLY A 244 -14.17 -21.86 -5.03
C GLY A 244 -13.63 -23.07 -4.30
N PRO A 245 -12.48 -23.66 -4.70
CA PRO A 245 -11.89 -24.81 -4.02
C PRO A 245 -11.58 -24.57 -2.52
N ILE A 246 -11.20 -23.34 -2.14
CA ILE A 246 -10.99 -22.99 -0.72
C ILE A 246 -12.33 -22.79 0.03
N GLY A 247 -13.42 -22.55 -0.70
CA GLY A 247 -14.73 -22.26 -0.12
C GLY A 247 -14.92 -20.81 0.26
N MET A 248 -14.27 -19.87 -0.46
CA MET A 248 -14.40 -18.42 -0.32
C MET A 248 -15.49 -17.87 -1.25
N THR A 249 -16.72 -18.30 -1.04
CA THR A 249 -17.83 -18.12 -1.99
C THR A 249 -18.44 -16.72 -1.99
N ARG A 250 -18.16 -15.91 -0.97
CA ARG A 250 -18.58 -14.51 -0.88
C ARG A 250 -17.51 -13.51 -1.32
N SER A 251 -16.26 -13.98 -1.47
CA SER A 251 -15.15 -13.16 -1.92
C SER A 251 -15.33 -12.80 -3.40
N THR A 252 -15.20 -11.50 -3.75
CA THR A 252 -15.59 -11.01 -5.07
C THR A 252 -14.87 -9.70 -5.43
N PHE A 253 -14.69 -9.45 -6.74
CA PHE A 253 -14.28 -8.14 -7.26
C PHE A 253 -15.48 -7.25 -7.63
N ASP A 254 -16.71 -7.77 -7.65
CA ASP A 254 -17.90 -6.97 -7.92
C ASP A 254 -18.36 -6.23 -6.65
N PRO A 255 -18.25 -4.89 -6.57
CA PRO A 255 -18.73 -4.15 -5.42
C PRO A 255 -20.23 -4.32 -5.17
N LYS A 256 -21.04 -4.55 -6.22
CA LYS A 256 -22.48 -4.76 -6.05
C LYS A 256 -22.75 -6.08 -5.34
N GLU A 257 -22.00 -7.13 -5.68
CA GLU A 257 -22.08 -8.42 -5.01
C GLU A 257 -21.62 -8.30 -3.55
N ALA A 258 -20.46 -7.68 -3.31
CA ALA A 258 -19.91 -7.47 -1.96
C ALA A 258 -20.88 -6.72 -1.03
N LEU A 259 -21.58 -5.72 -1.56
CA LEU A 259 -22.49 -4.86 -0.79
C LEU A 259 -23.93 -5.41 -0.71
N SER A 260 -24.27 -6.44 -1.47
CA SER A 260 -25.67 -6.93 -1.66
C SER A 260 -26.32 -7.42 -0.38
N SER A 261 -25.55 -7.98 0.55
CA SER A 261 -26.07 -8.48 1.83
C SER A 261 -26.37 -7.37 2.85
N GLY A 262 -25.90 -6.14 2.63
CA GLY A 262 -25.92 -5.07 3.61
C GLY A 262 -24.94 -5.27 4.79
N ASP A 263 -24.16 -6.36 4.77
CA ASP A 263 -23.15 -6.67 5.78
C ASP A 263 -21.75 -6.35 5.25
N TYR A 264 -21.43 -5.08 5.25
CA TYR A 264 -20.14 -4.55 4.81
C TYR A 264 -19.69 -3.40 5.70
N ALA A 265 -18.38 -3.19 5.77
CA ALA A 265 -17.79 -2.06 6.47
C ALA A 265 -17.66 -0.85 5.54
N VAL A 266 -17.78 0.34 6.10
CA VAL A 266 -17.51 1.62 5.42
C VAL A 266 -16.04 1.96 5.64
N PRO A 267 -15.28 2.30 4.59
CA PRO A 267 -13.87 2.67 4.72
C PRO A 267 -13.70 4.05 5.34
N HIS A 268 -12.64 4.26 6.14
CA HIS A 268 -12.31 5.54 6.77
C HIS A 268 -10.83 5.86 6.62
N ALA A 269 -10.53 7.14 6.51
CA ALA A 269 -9.16 7.68 6.60
C ALA A 269 -9.17 8.98 7.40
N ALA A 270 -8.03 9.34 7.97
CA ALA A 270 -7.87 10.62 8.61
C ALA A 270 -7.73 11.73 7.56
N ASP A 271 -8.32 12.88 7.84
CA ASP A 271 -7.96 14.11 7.15
C ASP A 271 -6.61 14.64 7.68
N LEU A 272 -6.05 15.69 7.07
CA LEU A 272 -4.78 16.24 7.51
C LEU A 272 -4.81 16.87 8.92
N SER A 273 -5.98 17.07 9.51
CA SER A 273 -6.11 17.47 10.91
C SER A 273 -6.14 16.28 11.87
N GLY A 274 -6.06 15.06 11.36
CA GLY A 274 -6.17 13.82 12.14
C GLY A 274 -7.60 13.40 12.44
N THR A 275 -8.60 14.09 11.87
CA THR A 275 -10.01 13.73 12.09
C THR A 275 -10.41 12.60 11.16
N LEU A 276 -10.93 11.51 11.74
CA LEU A 276 -11.39 10.36 10.96
C LEU A 276 -12.64 10.72 10.15
N GLN A 277 -12.59 10.48 8.85
CA GLN A 277 -13.66 10.73 7.89
C GLN A 277 -14.01 9.45 7.13
N PRO A 278 -15.29 9.23 6.77
CA PRO A 278 -15.63 8.16 5.84
C PRO A 278 -15.07 8.46 4.45
N VAL A 279 -14.47 7.45 3.84
CA VAL A 279 -14.08 7.50 2.42
C VAL A 279 -15.27 7.06 1.58
N PRO A 280 -15.66 7.80 0.53
CA PRO A 280 -16.73 7.35 -0.35
C PRO A 280 -16.42 5.99 -0.97
N LEU A 281 -17.33 5.02 -0.88
CA LEU A 281 -17.15 3.68 -1.46
C LEU A 281 -16.90 3.72 -2.98
N VAL A 282 -17.38 4.75 -3.66
CA VAL A 282 -17.13 4.95 -5.09
C VAL A 282 -15.64 5.14 -5.38
N SER A 283 -14.90 5.77 -4.46
CA SER A 283 -13.45 5.97 -4.63
C SER A 283 -12.67 4.65 -4.64
N GLU A 284 -13.12 3.64 -3.89
CA GLU A 284 -12.50 2.31 -3.87
C GLU A 284 -12.59 1.59 -5.23
N ARG A 285 -13.53 2.00 -6.11
CA ARG A 285 -13.67 1.43 -7.46
C ARG A 285 -12.49 1.75 -8.38
N SER A 286 -11.74 2.80 -8.11
CA SER A 286 -10.54 3.15 -8.86
C SER A 286 -9.44 2.07 -8.79
N LEU A 287 -9.54 1.13 -7.84
CA LEU A 287 -8.63 -0.02 -7.74
C LEU A 287 -9.04 -1.19 -8.64
N LEU A 288 -10.26 -1.21 -9.20
CA LEU A 288 -10.73 -2.29 -10.08
C LEU A 288 -9.86 -2.51 -11.32
N PRO A 289 -9.30 -1.48 -11.98
CA PRO A 289 -8.38 -1.71 -13.08
C PRO A 289 -7.15 -2.55 -12.73
N VAL A 290 -6.69 -2.50 -11.48
CA VAL A 290 -5.58 -3.29 -10.96
C VAL A 290 -6.07 -4.42 -10.03
N ALA A 291 -7.24 -4.98 -10.30
CA ALA A 291 -7.89 -5.99 -9.46
C ALA A 291 -6.93 -7.09 -8.98
N PRO A 292 -6.04 -7.68 -9.80
CA PRO A 292 -5.10 -8.69 -9.33
C PRO A 292 -4.12 -8.21 -8.26
N ALA A 293 -3.92 -6.90 -8.15
CA ALA A 293 -3.01 -6.31 -7.19
C ALA A 293 -3.69 -5.84 -5.88
N GLY A 294 -5.07 -5.70 -5.84
CA GLY A 294 -5.58 -5.14 -4.60
C GLY A 294 -7.08 -4.87 -4.48
N ALA A 295 -7.95 -5.41 -5.33
CA ALA A 295 -9.36 -5.01 -5.30
C ALA A 295 -10.35 -6.09 -4.77
N LEU A 296 -9.87 -7.19 -4.20
CA LEU A 296 -10.74 -8.26 -3.71
C LEU A 296 -11.47 -7.83 -2.43
N TRP A 297 -12.77 -8.08 -2.39
CA TRP A 297 -13.59 -8.03 -1.19
C TRP A 297 -13.66 -9.40 -0.54
N SER A 298 -13.50 -9.48 0.78
CA SER A 298 -13.59 -10.71 1.55
C SER A 298 -14.02 -10.42 2.99
N ASN A 299 -14.08 -11.44 3.82
CA ASN A 299 -14.41 -11.38 5.24
C ASN A 299 -13.47 -12.29 6.05
N ALA A 300 -13.42 -12.11 7.37
CA ALA A 300 -12.46 -12.83 8.20
C ALA A 300 -12.69 -14.35 8.21
N ARG A 301 -13.94 -14.81 8.07
CA ARG A 301 -14.25 -16.26 8.00
C ARG A 301 -13.66 -16.91 6.75
N GLU A 302 -13.80 -16.28 5.60
CA GLU A 302 -13.26 -16.81 4.35
C GLU A 302 -11.73 -16.67 4.30
N MET A 303 -11.21 -15.57 4.79
CA MET A 303 -9.76 -15.37 4.91
C MET A 303 -9.10 -16.38 5.86
N ALA A 304 -9.82 -16.83 6.90
CA ALA A 304 -9.32 -17.92 7.75
C ALA A 304 -9.16 -19.23 6.98
N ARG A 305 -10.07 -19.56 6.05
CA ARG A 305 -9.93 -20.74 5.15
C ARG A 305 -8.73 -20.61 4.23
N TYR A 306 -8.47 -19.39 3.72
CA TYR A 306 -7.28 -19.11 2.94
C TYR A 306 -6.00 -19.39 3.76
N VAL A 307 -5.91 -18.88 4.99
CA VAL A 307 -4.77 -19.12 5.89
C VAL A 307 -4.64 -20.60 6.26
N GLN A 308 -5.75 -21.32 6.49
CA GLN A 308 -5.72 -22.78 6.68
C GLN A 308 -5.10 -23.48 5.46
N THR A 309 -5.45 -23.06 4.23
CA THR A 309 -4.91 -23.62 2.99
C THR A 309 -3.42 -23.35 2.84
N GLU A 310 -2.97 -22.12 3.17
CA GLU A 310 -1.53 -21.77 3.18
C GLU A 310 -0.75 -22.66 4.18
N LEU A 311 -1.23 -22.76 5.42
CA LEU A 311 -0.60 -23.56 6.48
C LEU A 311 -0.63 -25.07 6.17
N ALA A 312 -1.67 -25.55 5.49
CA ALA A 312 -1.79 -26.93 5.02
C ALA A 312 -1.06 -27.19 3.69
N GLN A 313 -0.15 -26.28 3.29
CA GLN A 313 0.65 -26.43 2.07
C GLN A 313 -0.21 -26.70 0.82
N GLY A 314 -1.25 -25.90 0.64
CA GLY A 314 -2.11 -25.92 -0.55
C GLY A 314 -3.27 -26.91 -0.49
N VAL A 315 -3.60 -27.47 0.67
CA VAL A 315 -4.79 -28.30 0.89
C VAL A 315 -5.86 -27.48 1.58
N ALA A 316 -7.01 -27.31 0.95
CA ALA A 316 -8.17 -26.61 1.51
C ALA A 316 -8.75 -27.37 2.73
N PRO A 317 -9.56 -26.69 3.59
CA PRO A 317 -10.15 -27.30 4.79
C PRO A 317 -11.02 -28.55 4.54
N ASP A 318 -11.57 -28.70 3.34
CA ASP A 318 -12.36 -29.88 2.96
C ASP A 318 -11.51 -31.06 2.41
N GLY A 319 -10.19 -30.91 2.36
CA GLY A 319 -9.24 -31.88 1.85
C GLY A 319 -8.91 -31.71 0.35
N THR A 320 -9.51 -30.76 -0.36
CA THR A 320 -9.21 -30.47 -1.75
C THR A 320 -7.80 -29.89 -1.89
N ARG A 321 -6.97 -30.48 -2.76
CA ARG A 321 -5.69 -29.87 -3.11
C ARG A 321 -5.91 -28.77 -4.14
N VAL A 322 -5.62 -27.54 -3.74
CA VAL A 322 -5.73 -26.35 -4.58
C VAL A 322 -4.46 -26.14 -5.39
N VAL A 323 -3.31 -26.32 -4.74
CA VAL A 323 -1.98 -26.11 -5.34
C VAL A 323 -0.98 -27.08 -4.71
N SER A 324 0.08 -27.44 -5.43
CA SER A 324 1.16 -28.26 -4.88
C SER A 324 1.91 -27.49 -3.77
N ALA A 325 2.45 -28.25 -2.81
CA ALA A 325 3.29 -27.67 -1.77
C ALA A 325 4.54 -26.97 -2.36
N GLU A 326 5.11 -27.54 -3.42
CA GLU A 326 6.32 -27.02 -4.09
C GLU A 326 6.05 -25.64 -4.71
N ASN A 327 4.99 -25.50 -5.52
CA ASN A 327 4.68 -24.22 -6.16
C ASN A 327 4.10 -23.19 -5.20
N LEU A 328 3.43 -23.61 -4.13
CA LEU A 328 3.02 -22.72 -3.06
C LEU A 328 4.23 -22.17 -2.30
N GLU A 329 5.19 -23.02 -1.91
CA GLU A 329 6.40 -22.61 -1.21
C GLU A 329 7.29 -21.69 -2.07
N MET A 330 7.26 -21.83 -3.40
CA MET A 330 7.91 -20.90 -4.33
C MET A 330 7.40 -19.46 -4.11
N THR A 331 6.11 -19.26 -3.80
CA THR A 331 5.56 -17.92 -3.54
C THR A 331 6.12 -17.29 -2.25
N TRP A 332 6.54 -18.11 -1.27
CA TRP A 332 7.15 -17.67 -0.01
C TRP A 332 8.68 -17.63 -0.05
N ALA A 333 9.28 -18.09 -1.15
CA ALA A 333 10.73 -18.08 -1.28
C ALA A 333 11.29 -16.67 -1.12
N PRO A 334 12.47 -16.50 -0.49
CA PRO A 334 13.07 -15.19 -0.34
C PRO A 334 13.46 -14.65 -1.73
N GLY A 335 12.92 -13.51 -2.08
CA GLY A 335 13.24 -12.78 -3.31
C GLY A 335 14.13 -11.57 -3.02
N VAL A 336 13.65 -10.37 -3.38
CA VAL A 336 14.40 -9.14 -3.19
C VAL A 336 14.35 -8.66 -1.74
N ALA A 337 15.47 -8.13 -1.23
CA ALA A 337 15.52 -7.56 0.12
C ALA A 337 14.58 -6.35 0.25
N LEU A 338 13.81 -6.32 1.32
CA LEU A 338 12.97 -5.16 1.65
C LEU A 338 13.84 -4.03 2.23
N PRO A 339 13.52 -2.77 1.91
CA PRO A 339 14.20 -1.64 2.54
C PRO A 339 13.91 -1.60 4.04
N SER A 340 14.87 -1.14 4.83
CA SER A 340 14.64 -0.90 6.25
C SER A 340 13.56 0.18 6.45
N SER A 341 12.74 0.00 7.47
CA SER A 341 11.68 0.93 7.81
C SER A 341 11.57 1.11 9.32
N PRO A 342 11.49 2.34 9.83
CA PRO A 342 11.26 2.59 11.26
C PRO A 342 9.88 2.07 11.73
N ALA A 343 8.99 1.78 10.80
CA ALA A 343 7.67 1.21 11.08
C ALA A 343 7.71 -0.31 11.36
N LEU A 344 8.79 -0.99 11.00
CA LEU A 344 8.91 -2.42 11.28
C LEU A 344 9.06 -2.67 12.79
N PRO A 345 8.32 -3.64 13.35
CA PRO A 345 8.52 -4.05 14.73
C PRO A 345 9.98 -4.50 14.99
N SER A 346 10.56 -4.03 16.08
CA SER A 346 11.97 -4.32 16.44
C SER A 346 12.27 -5.79 16.65
N VAL A 347 11.22 -6.60 16.86
CA VAL A 347 11.31 -8.06 16.97
C VAL A 347 11.61 -8.75 15.65
N LEU A 348 11.45 -8.03 14.52
CA LEU A 348 11.81 -8.51 13.19
C LEU A 348 13.26 -8.14 12.88
N THR A 349 14.02 -9.08 12.36
CA THR A 349 15.39 -8.84 11.93
C THR A 349 15.40 -8.24 10.53
N GLU A 350 15.67 -6.93 10.41
CA GLU A 350 15.64 -6.19 9.13
C GLU A 350 16.48 -6.86 8.03
N SER A 351 17.67 -7.35 8.34
CA SER A 351 18.53 -8.00 7.35
C SER A 351 17.98 -9.33 6.79
N GLN A 352 16.87 -9.81 7.33
CA GLN A 352 16.21 -11.05 6.91
C GLN A 352 14.83 -10.78 6.29
N MET A 353 14.45 -9.50 6.14
CA MET A 353 13.20 -9.14 5.48
C MET A 353 13.36 -9.17 3.97
N ASN A 354 12.54 -9.97 3.30
CA ASN A 354 12.54 -10.14 1.84
C ASN A 354 11.12 -10.11 1.31
N TYR A 355 10.97 -9.78 0.03
CA TYR A 355 9.73 -9.94 -0.70
C TYR A 355 9.87 -11.10 -1.69
N GLY A 356 8.95 -12.05 -1.63
CA GLY A 356 8.84 -13.16 -2.57
C GLY A 356 7.87 -12.85 -3.72
N LEU A 357 6.97 -13.78 -4.02
CA LEU A 357 5.91 -13.59 -5.02
C LEU A 357 4.59 -13.34 -4.30
N GLY A 358 4.28 -12.05 -4.08
CA GLY A 358 3.05 -11.64 -3.38
C GLY A 358 3.09 -11.81 -1.85
N TRP A 359 4.26 -12.10 -1.27
CA TRP A 359 4.46 -12.26 0.18
C TRP A 359 5.73 -11.56 0.66
N SER A 360 5.64 -10.96 1.82
CA SER A 360 6.80 -10.57 2.63
C SER A 360 7.22 -11.76 3.49
N ARG A 361 8.52 -11.97 3.59
CA ARG A 361 9.11 -12.99 4.46
C ARG A 361 10.05 -12.33 5.45
N GLY A 362 9.86 -12.63 6.72
CA GLY A 362 10.70 -12.17 7.81
C GLY A 362 11.01 -13.31 8.79
N VAL A 363 11.64 -12.95 9.91
CA VAL A 363 11.93 -13.88 11.01
C VAL A 363 11.48 -13.24 12.31
N TYR A 364 10.60 -13.93 13.04
CA TYR A 364 10.14 -13.59 14.38
C TYR A 364 10.82 -14.53 15.38
N HIS A 365 11.81 -14.03 16.13
CA HIS A 365 12.52 -14.82 17.15
C HIS A 365 13.00 -16.21 16.66
N GLY A 366 13.55 -16.30 15.45
CA GLY A 366 14.02 -17.56 14.86
C GLY A 366 12.97 -18.34 14.06
N GLN A 367 11.70 -17.99 14.15
CA GLN A 367 10.63 -18.61 13.34
C GLN A 367 10.37 -17.80 12.06
N ARG A 368 10.16 -18.51 10.95
CA ARG A 368 9.78 -17.90 9.68
C ARG A 368 8.40 -17.24 9.81
N LEU A 369 8.31 -15.96 9.46
CA LEU A 369 7.07 -15.21 9.40
C LEU A 369 6.80 -14.85 7.93
N ILE A 370 5.68 -15.32 7.42
CA ILE A 370 5.16 -14.97 6.10
C ILE A 370 4.00 -14.01 6.32
N SER A 371 3.99 -12.87 5.63
CA SER A 371 2.91 -11.90 5.79
C SER A 371 2.70 -11.04 4.55
N HIS A 372 1.52 -10.49 4.41
CA HIS A 372 1.24 -9.37 3.51
C HIS A 372 0.19 -8.46 4.12
N SER A 373 0.50 -7.17 4.15
CA SER A 373 -0.47 -6.15 4.51
C SER A 373 -1.28 -5.72 3.27
N GLY A 374 -2.49 -5.26 3.50
CA GLY A 374 -3.32 -4.66 2.47
C GLY A 374 -3.76 -3.26 2.89
N GLY A 375 -3.81 -2.35 1.94
CA GLY A 375 -4.36 -1.01 2.13
C GLY A 375 -5.11 -0.58 0.89
N THR A 376 -6.25 0.05 1.10
CA THR A 376 -7.00 0.79 0.08
C THR A 376 -7.09 2.25 0.51
N TYR A 377 -8.04 2.99 0.02
CA TYR A 377 -8.21 4.38 0.47
C TYR A 377 -8.71 4.50 1.92
N GLY A 378 -9.44 3.49 2.41
CA GLY A 378 -9.94 3.56 3.77
C GLY A 378 -10.05 2.21 4.48
N PHE A 379 -9.66 1.10 3.84
CA PHE A 379 -9.50 -0.19 4.51
C PHE A 379 -8.03 -0.51 4.76
N ALA A 380 -7.78 -1.31 5.80
CA ALA A 380 -6.50 -1.94 5.99
C ALA A 380 -6.69 -3.41 6.38
N SER A 381 -5.75 -4.26 5.98
CA SER A 381 -5.76 -5.68 6.28
C SER A 381 -4.35 -6.18 6.60
N GLU A 382 -4.28 -7.30 7.29
CA GLU A 382 -3.05 -8.05 7.53
C GLU A 382 -3.36 -9.54 7.48
N VAL A 383 -2.54 -10.28 6.77
CA VAL A 383 -2.49 -11.73 6.85
C VAL A 383 -1.07 -12.12 7.18
N ALA A 384 -0.90 -12.89 8.25
CA ALA A 384 0.41 -13.34 8.69
C ALA A 384 0.33 -14.77 9.21
N PHE A 385 1.37 -15.56 8.95
CA PHE A 385 1.46 -16.91 9.49
C PHE A 385 2.90 -17.37 9.72
N LEU A 386 3.06 -18.29 10.66
CA LEU A 386 4.29 -18.99 10.98
C LEU A 386 4.10 -20.47 10.59
N PRO A 387 4.63 -20.88 9.43
CA PRO A 387 4.39 -22.25 8.92
C PRO A 387 4.83 -23.35 9.88
N GLU A 388 6.01 -23.20 10.49
CA GLU A 388 6.58 -24.19 11.43
C GLU A 388 5.78 -24.30 12.73
N ALA A 389 5.14 -23.20 13.14
CA ALA A 389 4.29 -23.17 14.34
C ALA A 389 2.82 -23.54 14.04
N ASN A 390 2.47 -23.75 12.76
CA ASN A 390 1.11 -23.95 12.30
C ASN A 390 0.13 -22.93 12.91
N LEU A 391 0.51 -21.65 12.82
CA LEU A 391 -0.19 -20.50 13.41
C LEU A 391 -0.38 -19.41 12.37
N GLY A 392 -1.59 -18.85 12.26
CA GLY A 392 -1.85 -17.73 11.38
C GLY A 392 -2.90 -16.78 11.94
N ILE A 393 -2.88 -15.54 11.47
CA ILE A 393 -3.81 -14.48 11.83
C ILE A 393 -4.29 -13.72 10.60
N VAL A 394 -5.54 -13.33 10.63
CA VAL A 394 -6.18 -12.39 9.70
C VAL A 394 -6.70 -11.21 10.50
N ILE A 395 -6.44 -10.01 10.05
CA ILE A 395 -6.96 -8.77 10.61
C ILE A 395 -7.51 -7.93 9.46
N LEU A 396 -8.80 -7.60 9.51
CA LEU A 396 -9.47 -6.72 8.55
C LEU A 396 -10.01 -5.52 9.31
N THR A 397 -9.72 -4.31 8.83
CA THR A 397 -10.14 -3.06 9.49
C THR A 397 -10.77 -2.08 8.50
N ASN A 398 -11.69 -1.28 8.99
CA ASN A 398 -12.35 -0.24 8.19
C ASN A 398 -11.74 1.16 8.40
N ALA A 399 -10.49 1.22 8.83
CA ALA A 399 -9.71 2.44 8.82
C ALA A 399 -8.23 2.15 8.58
N ARG A 400 -7.58 3.06 7.86
CA ARG A 400 -6.11 3.10 7.79
C ARG A 400 -5.57 3.81 9.02
N THR A 401 -4.53 3.23 9.60
CA THR A 401 -3.75 3.86 10.66
C THR A 401 -2.34 4.16 10.14
N PRO A 402 -1.69 5.22 10.65
CA PRO A 402 -0.29 5.46 10.30
C PRO A 402 0.55 4.20 10.49
N PHE A 403 1.37 3.86 9.49
CA PHE A 403 2.29 2.71 9.51
C PHE A 403 1.63 1.36 9.81
N ALA A 404 0.34 1.19 9.52
CA ALA A 404 -0.44 -0.01 9.88
C ALA A 404 -0.35 -0.36 11.39
N ALA A 405 -0.22 0.65 12.26
CA ALA A 405 0.10 0.48 13.68
C ALA A 405 -0.90 -0.42 14.41
N PHE A 406 -2.20 -0.31 14.11
CA PHE A 406 -3.20 -1.20 14.71
C PHE A 406 -2.96 -2.66 14.33
N ASN A 407 -2.75 -2.93 13.04
CA ASN A 407 -2.58 -4.31 12.55
C ASN A 407 -1.33 -4.96 13.15
N TYR A 408 -0.20 -4.25 13.17
CA TYR A 408 1.03 -4.74 13.79
C TYR A 408 0.89 -4.90 15.31
N ALA A 409 0.25 -3.94 15.99
CA ALA A 409 0.00 -4.04 17.42
C ALA A 409 -0.79 -5.32 17.75
N VAL A 410 -1.87 -5.60 17.04
CA VAL A 410 -2.72 -6.79 17.26
C VAL A 410 -1.99 -8.08 16.88
N GLN A 411 -1.32 -8.11 15.72
CA GLN A 411 -0.57 -9.27 15.24
C GLN A 411 0.51 -9.68 16.24
N PHE A 412 1.39 -8.75 16.59
CA PHE A 412 2.54 -9.08 17.45
C PHE A 412 2.12 -9.27 18.90
N ARG A 413 1.06 -8.60 19.36
CA ARG A 413 0.49 -8.90 20.70
C ARG A 413 -0.04 -10.32 20.78
N LEU A 414 -0.67 -10.84 19.72
CA LEU A 414 -1.06 -12.24 19.66
C LEU A 414 0.16 -13.16 19.78
N LEU A 415 1.22 -12.88 19.02
CA LEU A 415 2.45 -13.68 19.07
C LEU A 415 3.10 -13.63 20.46
N GLU A 416 3.20 -12.44 21.08
CA GLU A 416 3.70 -12.29 22.46
C GLU A 416 2.91 -13.16 23.46
N LEU A 417 1.58 -13.15 23.35
CA LEU A 417 0.70 -13.95 24.23
C LEU A 417 0.86 -15.46 23.99
N LEU A 418 0.97 -15.90 22.74
CA LEU A 418 1.04 -17.31 22.40
C LEU A 418 2.44 -17.92 22.64
N PHE A 419 3.48 -17.10 22.68
CA PHE A 419 4.85 -17.55 22.95
C PHE A 419 5.36 -17.10 24.32
N ASP A 420 4.48 -16.62 25.21
CA ASP A 420 4.80 -16.14 26.56
C ASP A 420 5.94 -15.09 26.55
N GLN A 421 5.94 -14.20 25.53
CA GLN A 421 6.92 -13.13 25.39
C GLN A 421 6.50 -11.85 26.15
N PRO A 422 7.44 -10.99 26.55
CA PRO A 422 7.13 -9.69 27.12
C PRO A 422 6.26 -8.84 26.18
N SER A 423 5.40 -7.98 26.77
CA SER A 423 4.56 -7.03 26.00
C SER A 423 5.39 -5.82 25.57
N GLU A 424 5.99 -5.86 24.38
CA GLU A 424 6.86 -4.82 23.86
C GLU A 424 6.25 -4.05 22.69
N ILE A 425 5.47 -4.76 21.84
CA ILE A 425 4.92 -4.18 20.59
C ILE A 425 4.05 -2.97 20.84
N ASP A 426 3.28 -3.00 21.91
CA ASP A 426 2.35 -1.92 22.26
C ASP A 426 3.05 -0.57 22.44
N ARG A 427 4.14 -0.59 23.21
CA ARG A 427 4.95 0.61 23.47
C ARG A 427 5.58 1.15 22.18
N GLN A 428 6.07 0.25 21.32
CA GLN A 428 6.69 0.64 20.05
C GLN A 428 5.67 1.27 19.11
N MET A 429 4.51 0.65 18.92
CA MET A 429 3.48 1.15 18.00
C MET A 429 2.85 2.45 18.50
N SER A 430 2.63 2.59 19.81
CA SER A 430 2.16 3.85 20.39
C SER A 430 3.17 4.99 20.17
N ALA A 431 4.46 4.75 20.47
CA ALA A 431 5.50 5.77 20.25
C ALA A 431 5.64 6.16 18.78
N LEU A 432 5.44 5.21 17.85
CA LEU A 432 5.46 5.47 16.42
C LEU A 432 4.30 6.39 16.00
N VAL A 433 3.09 6.12 16.49
CA VAL A 433 1.91 6.96 16.23
C VAL A 433 2.06 8.34 16.87
N ASP A 434 2.52 8.42 18.11
CA ASP A 434 2.77 9.69 18.81
C ASP A 434 3.81 10.53 18.02
N THR A 435 4.86 9.90 17.52
CA THR A 435 5.89 10.55 16.70
C THR A 435 5.31 11.05 15.37
N ALA A 436 4.47 10.24 14.71
CA ALA A 436 3.80 10.62 13.48
C ALA A 436 2.85 11.80 13.70
N GLN A 437 2.08 11.79 14.79
CA GLN A 437 1.18 12.89 15.16
C GLN A 437 1.95 14.16 15.50
N ALA A 438 3.05 14.05 16.22
CA ALA A 438 3.91 15.20 16.56
C ALA A 438 4.60 15.79 15.31
N ALA A 439 5.06 14.93 14.39
CA ALA A 439 5.65 15.36 13.12
C ALA A 439 4.59 15.89 12.13
N GLY A 440 3.36 15.41 12.24
CA GLY A 440 2.23 15.75 11.38
C GLY A 440 1.43 17.00 11.81
N ALA A 441 1.84 17.71 12.84
CA ALA A 441 1.27 19.03 13.17
C ALA A 441 1.65 20.04 12.06
N ILE A 442 0.92 19.94 10.93
CA ILE A 442 1.09 20.84 9.79
C ILE A 442 0.54 22.21 10.20
N GLU A 443 1.40 23.20 10.23
CA GLU A 443 0.93 24.57 10.39
C GLU A 443 0.35 25.05 9.05
N PHE A 444 -0.95 25.28 9.06
CA PHE A 444 -1.65 25.85 7.92
C PHE A 444 -1.62 27.36 7.96
N GLY A 445 -1.29 27.96 6.82
CA GLY A 445 -1.45 29.40 6.60
C GLY A 445 -2.90 29.81 6.40
N SER A 446 -3.17 31.09 6.37
CA SER A 446 -4.44 31.62 5.90
C SER A 446 -4.49 31.63 4.37
N LEU A 447 -5.62 31.23 3.78
CA LEU A 447 -5.83 31.31 2.34
C LEU A 447 -5.94 32.79 1.91
N ASP A 448 -5.07 33.23 1.01
CA ASP A 448 -5.23 34.49 0.31
C ASP A 448 -6.08 34.30 -0.96
N ALA A 449 -7.36 34.60 -0.86
CA ALA A 449 -8.30 34.45 -1.96
C ALA A 449 -7.96 35.36 -3.17
N ALA A 450 -7.29 36.49 -2.97
CA ALA A 450 -6.87 37.36 -4.06
C ALA A 450 -5.66 36.77 -4.81
N ALA A 451 -4.73 36.14 -4.09
CA ALA A 451 -3.58 35.49 -4.68
C ALA A 451 -3.96 34.25 -5.53
N VAL A 452 -5.00 33.50 -5.14
CA VAL A 452 -5.43 32.31 -5.89
C VAL A 452 -6.46 32.60 -6.97
N ALA A 453 -7.08 33.79 -6.97
CA ALA A 453 -8.12 34.14 -7.96
C ALA A 453 -7.68 33.99 -9.42
N PRO A 454 -6.44 34.30 -9.83
CA PRO A 454 -5.97 34.08 -11.22
C PRO A 454 -5.93 32.62 -11.64
N PHE A 455 -5.85 31.69 -10.67
CA PHE A 455 -5.69 30.26 -10.89
C PHE A 455 -7.00 29.47 -10.81
N LEU A 456 -8.14 30.15 -10.65
CA LEU A 456 -9.44 29.48 -10.66
C LEU A 456 -9.82 29.10 -12.09
N GLY A 457 -10.15 27.81 -12.32
CA GLY A 457 -10.47 27.34 -13.66
C GLY A 457 -10.36 25.84 -13.84
N ARG A 458 -10.38 25.42 -15.10
CA ARG A 458 -10.16 24.03 -15.51
C ARG A 458 -8.76 23.88 -16.07
N TYR A 459 -8.17 22.72 -15.78
CA TYR A 459 -6.81 22.39 -16.16
C TYR A 459 -6.74 20.95 -16.63
N ALA A 460 -5.76 20.61 -17.47
CA ALA A 460 -5.50 19.24 -17.89
C ALA A 460 -4.02 18.90 -17.84
N SER A 461 -3.72 17.70 -17.41
CA SER A 461 -2.42 17.06 -17.53
C SER A 461 -2.53 15.88 -18.49
N PRO A 462 -1.58 15.70 -19.44
CA PRO A 462 -1.56 14.52 -20.30
C PRO A 462 -1.47 13.19 -19.52
N GLU A 463 -0.95 13.23 -18.29
CA GLU A 463 -0.71 12.04 -17.46
C GLU A 463 -1.80 11.80 -16.41
N LEU A 464 -2.50 12.85 -15.95
CA LEU A 464 -3.45 12.77 -14.84
C LEU A 464 -4.88 13.24 -15.19
N GLY A 465 -5.14 13.55 -16.49
CA GLY A 465 -6.46 13.99 -16.93
C GLY A 465 -6.81 15.41 -16.49
N GLU A 466 -8.12 15.67 -16.35
CA GLU A 466 -8.63 17.01 -16.06
C GLU A 466 -8.91 17.23 -14.57
N VAL A 467 -8.63 18.45 -14.12
CA VAL A 467 -9.00 18.93 -12.79
C VAL A 467 -9.63 20.32 -12.86
N SER A 468 -10.40 20.69 -11.85
CA SER A 468 -10.86 22.06 -11.68
C SER A 468 -10.41 22.64 -10.34
N ILE A 469 -10.00 23.91 -10.34
CA ILE A 469 -9.68 24.70 -9.15
C ILE A 469 -10.79 25.71 -8.94
N SER A 470 -11.45 25.69 -7.82
CA SER A 470 -12.60 26.55 -7.54
C SER A 470 -12.67 26.98 -6.07
N MET A 471 -13.32 28.14 -5.84
CA MET A 471 -13.72 28.53 -4.48
C MET A 471 -15.09 27.95 -4.14
N ARG A 472 -15.20 27.21 -3.05
CA ARG A 472 -16.47 26.73 -2.46
C ARG A 472 -16.66 27.43 -1.10
N GLY A 473 -17.32 28.59 -1.11
CA GLY A 473 -17.33 29.49 0.04
C GLY A 473 -15.95 30.11 0.26
N ASP A 474 -15.38 29.93 1.42
CA ASP A 474 -14.04 30.37 1.82
C ASP A 474 -12.94 29.32 1.59
N ARG A 475 -13.26 28.16 1.01
CA ARG A 475 -12.34 27.06 0.77
C ARG A 475 -11.90 26.99 -0.68
N LEU A 476 -10.60 26.83 -0.91
CA LEU A 476 -10.05 26.49 -2.22
C LEU A 476 -10.16 24.98 -2.43
N VAL A 477 -10.74 24.54 -3.53
CA VAL A 477 -10.99 23.11 -3.78
C VAL A 477 -10.41 22.72 -5.12
N MET A 478 -9.68 21.61 -5.13
CA MET A 478 -9.34 20.84 -6.34
C MET A 478 -10.32 19.69 -6.50
N ASP A 479 -10.89 19.59 -7.68
CA ASP A 479 -11.87 18.57 -8.04
C ASP A 479 -11.38 17.86 -9.30
N ALA A 480 -11.16 16.55 -9.17
CA ALA A 480 -10.72 15.63 -10.22
C ALA A 480 -11.85 14.64 -10.59
N GLY A 481 -13.12 15.07 -10.52
CA GLY A 481 -14.30 14.25 -10.83
C GLY A 481 -14.82 13.49 -9.61
N GLU A 482 -14.52 12.19 -9.48
CA GLU A 482 -14.94 11.41 -8.30
C GLU A 482 -14.15 11.76 -7.03
N LEU A 483 -13.02 12.44 -7.19
CA LEU A 483 -12.15 12.85 -6.11
C LEU A 483 -12.16 14.36 -5.97
N SER A 484 -12.39 14.86 -4.77
CA SER A 484 -12.24 16.28 -4.50
C SER A 484 -11.71 16.50 -3.09
N SER A 485 -10.92 17.57 -2.92
CA SER A 485 -10.39 17.95 -1.61
C SER A 485 -10.20 19.44 -1.51
N GLU A 486 -10.38 19.98 -0.31
CA GLU A 486 -9.90 21.31 0.02
C GLU A 486 -8.37 21.35 -0.11
N LEU A 487 -7.86 22.40 -0.73
CA LEU A 487 -6.44 22.73 -0.78
C LEU A 487 -6.10 23.75 0.32
N ARG A 488 -5.35 23.32 1.33
CA ARG A 488 -4.93 24.18 2.43
C ARG A 488 -3.50 24.66 2.25
N PRO A 489 -3.25 25.98 2.35
CA PRO A 489 -1.90 26.51 2.26
C PRO A 489 -1.07 26.04 3.44
N ARG A 490 0.11 25.50 3.16
CA ARG A 490 1.09 25.13 4.19
C ARG A 490 1.94 26.36 4.53
N GLN A 491 2.08 26.64 5.81
CA GLN A 491 3.02 27.66 6.28
C GLN A 491 4.44 27.10 6.19
N THR A 492 5.29 27.76 5.42
CA THR A 492 6.72 27.41 5.29
C THR A 492 7.55 28.65 5.56
N ASP A 493 8.38 28.59 6.60
CA ASP A 493 9.29 29.69 6.92
C ASP A 493 10.28 29.92 5.76
N GLY A 494 10.29 31.15 5.25
CA GLY A 494 11.29 31.62 4.28
C GLY A 494 11.12 31.15 2.84
N GLN A 495 9.99 30.54 2.43
CA GLN A 495 9.70 30.24 1.03
C GLN A 495 8.86 31.32 0.36
N GLU A 496 9.25 31.75 -0.86
CA GLU A 496 8.51 32.75 -1.66
C GLU A 496 7.22 32.20 -2.27
N ALA A 497 7.13 30.87 -2.49
CA ALA A 497 5.96 30.23 -3.09
C ALA A 497 5.13 29.46 -2.05
N THR A 498 3.82 29.74 -2.02
CA THR A 498 2.88 28.98 -1.20
C THR A 498 2.64 27.61 -1.80
N VAL A 499 2.83 26.55 -1.01
CA VAL A 499 2.41 25.19 -1.37
C VAL A 499 1.12 24.84 -0.65
N TYR A 500 0.30 24.01 -1.29
CA TYR A 500 -0.99 23.57 -0.79
C TYR A 500 -1.00 22.06 -0.60
N LEU A 501 -1.76 21.59 0.38
CA LEU A 501 -1.94 20.20 0.72
C LEU A 501 -3.41 19.81 0.59
N PHE A 502 -3.68 18.57 0.19
CA PHE A 502 -5.02 18.01 0.15
C PHE A 502 -5.51 17.73 1.58
N GLN A 503 -6.59 18.38 2.00
CA GLN A 503 -7.15 18.24 3.35
C GLN A 503 -7.95 16.96 3.52
N ASP A 504 -8.79 16.63 2.54
CA ASP A 504 -9.84 15.63 2.70
C ASP A 504 -9.44 14.27 2.10
N PRO A 505 -9.80 13.13 2.75
CA PRO A 505 -9.59 11.82 2.15
C PRO A 505 -10.54 11.56 0.95
N PRO A 506 -10.13 10.75 -0.02
CA PRO A 506 -8.87 10.02 -0.01
C PRO A 506 -7.65 10.83 -0.47
N MET A 507 -7.81 12.07 -0.97
CA MET A 507 -6.70 12.88 -1.48
C MET A 507 -5.70 13.30 -0.40
N SER A 508 -6.11 13.40 0.88
CA SER A 508 -5.19 13.62 2.00
C SER A 508 -4.07 12.58 2.08
N LEU A 509 -4.31 11.36 1.63
CA LEU A 509 -3.31 10.29 1.56
C LEU A 509 -2.11 10.66 0.67
N ILE A 510 -2.32 11.49 -0.36
CA ILE A 510 -1.25 12.01 -1.23
C ILE A 510 -0.36 12.98 -0.44
N SER A 511 -0.95 13.75 0.47
CA SER A 511 -0.27 14.75 1.30
C SER A 511 0.29 14.17 2.60
N GLU A 512 -0.16 13.00 3.04
CA GLU A 512 0.42 12.31 4.20
C GLU A 512 1.92 12.09 3.99
N SER A 513 2.69 12.27 5.03
CA SER A 513 4.15 12.15 4.99
C SER A 513 4.85 13.19 4.09
N ASN A 514 4.19 14.29 3.74
CA ASN A 514 4.69 15.34 2.83
C ASN A 514 5.06 14.82 1.42
N VAL A 515 4.43 13.75 0.96
CA VAL A 515 4.75 13.12 -0.33
C VAL A 515 4.20 13.94 -1.50
N GLY A 516 2.99 14.53 -1.37
CA GLY A 516 2.36 15.29 -2.44
C GLY A 516 2.00 16.73 -2.06
N THR A 517 2.39 17.68 -2.91
CA THR A 517 2.07 19.11 -2.74
C THR A 517 1.55 19.71 -4.05
N VAL A 518 0.64 20.68 -3.92
CA VAL A 518 0.12 21.47 -5.06
C VAL A 518 0.71 22.88 -4.99
N SER A 519 1.10 23.42 -6.13
CA SER A 519 1.49 24.82 -6.26
C SER A 519 0.89 25.44 -7.52
N PHE A 520 0.82 26.77 -7.54
CA PHE A 520 0.32 27.56 -8.65
C PHE A 520 1.45 28.41 -9.21
N GLU A 521 1.58 28.46 -10.51
CA GLU A 521 2.62 29.23 -11.20
C GLU A 521 2.03 30.00 -12.39
N ASP A 522 2.56 31.20 -12.62
CA ASP A 522 2.36 31.91 -13.86
C ASP A 522 3.24 31.25 -14.93
N GLY A 523 2.64 30.50 -15.88
CA GLY A 523 3.35 30.00 -17.03
C GLY A 523 3.68 31.11 -18.03
N ASP A 524 4.39 30.79 -19.10
CA ASP A 524 4.84 31.78 -20.11
C ASP A 524 3.68 32.61 -20.71
N SER A 525 2.48 32.05 -20.77
CA SER A 525 1.29 32.72 -21.31
C SER A 525 0.00 32.44 -20.52
N GLN A 526 -0.02 31.44 -19.65
CA GLN A 526 -1.23 30.99 -18.94
C GLN A 526 -0.88 30.41 -17.56
N PRO A 527 -1.82 30.48 -16.59
CA PRO A 527 -1.63 29.86 -15.28
C PRO A 527 -1.52 28.34 -15.36
N ARG A 528 -0.68 27.77 -14.49
CA ARG A 528 -0.43 26.34 -14.34
C ARG A 528 -0.67 25.88 -12.92
N VAL A 529 -1.09 24.63 -12.79
CA VAL A 529 -1.15 23.92 -11.50
C VAL A 529 -0.10 22.81 -11.53
N LEU A 530 0.74 22.76 -10.53
CA LEU A 530 1.78 21.74 -10.38
C LEU A 530 1.42 20.82 -9.24
N LEU A 531 1.39 19.51 -9.51
CA LEU A 531 1.36 18.47 -8.48
C LEU A 531 2.74 17.84 -8.38
N ARG A 532 3.43 18.06 -7.27
CA ARG A 532 4.74 17.48 -7.00
C ARG A 532 4.58 16.30 -6.06
N ILE A 533 5.06 15.12 -6.47
CA ILE A 533 5.17 13.92 -5.67
C ILE A 533 6.65 13.70 -5.36
N GLN A 534 7.03 13.68 -4.09
CA GLN A 534 8.41 13.47 -3.68
C GLN A 534 8.87 12.03 -3.94
N ALA A 535 10.18 11.86 -4.07
CA ALA A 535 10.79 10.54 -4.17
C ALA A 535 10.46 9.68 -2.93
N ASN A 536 10.09 8.43 -3.16
CA ASN A 536 9.76 7.47 -2.11
C ASN A 536 10.21 6.05 -2.50
N SER A 537 9.81 5.03 -1.73
CA SER A 537 10.15 3.64 -2.00
C SER A 537 9.58 3.08 -3.31
N THR A 538 8.61 3.74 -3.93
CA THR A 538 8.02 3.32 -5.21
C THR A 538 8.70 3.95 -6.41
N GLY A 539 9.34 5.12 -6.26
CA GLY A 539 9.99 5.79 -7.39
C GLY A 539 10.62 7.15 -7.07
N PRO A 540 11.23 7.77 -8.08
CA PRO A 540 11.83 9.11 -7.97
C PRO A 540 10.79 10.21 -7.82
N GLU A 541 11.26 11.43 -7.51
CA GLU A 541 10.43 12.63 -7.53
C GLU A 541 9.80 12.83 -8.92
N ARG A 542 8.53 13.23 -8.93
CA ARG A 542 7.76 13.53 -10.14
C ARG A 542 7.00 14.83 -9.99
N ILE A 543 6.92 15.60 -11.07
CA ILE A 543 6.13 16.83 -11.16
C ILE A 543 5.17 16.67 -12.31
N PHE A 544 3.87 16.74 -12.01
CA PHE A 544 2.81 16.75 -13.00
C PHE A 544 2.37 18.19 -13.24
N VAL A 545 2.33 18.58 -14.50
CA VAL A 545 1.92 19.92 -14.91
C VAL A 545 0.51 19.84 -15.48
N PHE A 546 -0.39 20.64 -14.94
CA PHE A 546 -1.73 20.85 -15.47
C PHE A 546 -1.79 22.22 -16.14
N GLU A 547 -1.99 22.23 -17.45
CA GLU A 547 -2.15 23.46 -18.25
C GLU A 547 -3.60 23.93 -18.23
N SER A 548 -3.83 25.23 -18.24
CA SER A 548 -5.17 25.79 -18.22
C SER A 548 -5.96 25.49 -19.50
N LEU A 549 -7.26 25.24 -19.35
CA LEU A 549 -8.18 24.97 -20.46
C LEU A 549 -9.09 26.18 -20.71
N ALA A 550 -9.35 26.48 -21.98
CA ALA A 550 -10.41 27.41 -22.37
C ALA A 550 -11.79 26.87 -21.93
N ARG A 551 -12.83 27.75 -21.98
CA ARG A 551 -14.19 27.37 -21.57
C ARG A 551 -14.79 26.22 -22.41
N ASP A 552 -14.32 26.03 -23.64
CA ASP A 552 -14.69 24.91 -24.51
C ASP A 552 -13.89 23.62 -24.31
N GLY A 553 -12.96 23.62 -23.34
CA GLY A 553 -12.12 22.47 -23.01
C GLY A 553 -10.88 22.31 -23.91
N THR A 554 -10.60 23.25 -24.81
CA THR A 554 -9.36 23.24 -25.59
C THR A 554 -8.20 23.83 -24.77
N PRO A 555 -6.95 23.34 -24.94
CA PRO A 555 -5.79 24.01 -24.36
C PRO A 555 -5.72 25.46 -24.85
N VAL A 556 -5.48 26.39 -23.94
CA VAL A 556 -5.30 27.79 -24.30
C VAL A 556 -3.93 27.92 -24.97
N PRO A 557 -3.84 28.52 -26.19
CA PRO A 557 -2.61 28.58 -26.97
C PRO A 557 -1.49 29.37 -26.27
#